data_5de143534fddc73a07c6af084f4779f5
#
_entry.id   5de143534fddc73a07c6af084f4779f5
#
_cell.length_a   1.000
_cell.length_b   1.000
_cell.length_c   1.000
_cell.angle_alpha   90.00
_cell.angle_beta   90.00
_cell.angle_gamma   90.00
#
_symmetry.space_group_name_H-M   'P 1'
#
loop_
_entity.id
_entity.type
_entity.pdbx_description
1 polymer ?
#
loop_
_entity_poly.entity_id
_entity_poly.type
_entity_poly.pdbx_seq_one_letter_code
_entity_poly.pdbx_strand_id
1 'polypeptide(L)'
;GTLNTASGSNALRYNTTGDNNTAVGRLALYNNTTADNNTAFGKSALQANTTGSVNVAVGTEALLTNSTGASNTAVGYQSLKLATTASNNTSMGYRALRTTTTGANNVAVGSSALYANTTGADNTAMGSGALDANTTANNNVAVGKASLGVNTTGAGNVAIGAFSLDANTTASYNTSVGEASLSANTTGANNTAVGRYAMVANTTGTGNVAVGTNALDAATTAVRNTAVGIRAGTAITTGNDNVFLGRDSGEFTTTGAENTFLGNLSGVSVTTGSKNTIIGRYTGNSNGLDIRTSNNNIVLSDGDGVPRGYYHGGLAGGQAWHFKTPTVNQNSMFIDNTAASNPYGPAIRFTANDPNDTTRYFLKGEGNGTNRLFIYSNGNITNTNNSYGAISDVKLKENIIDASSQWDDIKALTVRKYSLKADNLDAPNMLGVIAQEVEAAGMGGLIYESPDMDSEHNDLGTVTKQVNYSILYMKAVKALQEAINRIESLETRITELEG
;
A
#
# COMPACT_ATOMS: atom_id res chain seq x y z
N GLY A 1 -9.53 -70.04 0.13
CA GLY A 1 -9.32 -69.01 -0.88
C GLY A 1 -8.64 -69.59 -2.11
N THR A 2 -8.87 -68.96 -3.23
CA THR A 2 -8.38 -69.37 -4.55
C THR A 2 -7.40 -68.33 -5.15
N LEU A 3 -6.64 -68.71 -6.17
CA LEU A 3 -5.73 -67.83 -6.91
C LEU A 3 -4.66 -67.17 -6.01
N ASN A 4 -4.23 -67.84 -4.93
CA ASN A 4 -3.21 -67.35 -4.03
C ASN A 4 -1.82 -67.90 -4.41
N THR A 5 -0.80 -67.07 -4.28
CA THR A 5 0.61 -67.47 -4.41
C THR A 5 1.31 -67.36 -3.06
N ALA A 6 1.91 -68.45 -2.55
CA ALA A 6 2.66 -68.45 -1.29
C ALA A 6 4.05 -69.08 -1.51
N SER A 7 5.12 -68.32 -1.16
CA SER A 7 6.51 -68.79 -1.22
C SER A 7 7.28 -68.34 0.03
N GLY A 8 7.67 -69.29 0.88
CA GLY A 8 8.39 -68.98 2.12
C GLY A 8 7.78 -69.69 3.34
N SER A 9 8.59 -69.87 4.41
CA SER A 9 8.14 -70.49 5.64
C SER A 9 6.97 -69.71 6.27
N ASN A 10 5.82 -70.39 6.41
CA ASN A 10 4.59 -69.84 6.98
C ASN A 10 3.97 -68.68 6.21
N ALA A 11 4.24 -68.51 4.91
CA ALA A 11 3.52 -67.57 4.09
C ALA A 11 2.04 -67.99 3.94
N LEU A 12 1.07 -67.06 4.09
CA LEU A 12 -0.38 -67.29 4.03
C LEU A 12 -0.90 -68.42 4.94
N ARG A 13 -0.25 -68.67 6.07
CA ARG A 13 -0.53 -69.86 6.91
C ARG A 13 -1.98 -69.96 7.36
N TYR A 14 -2.59 -68.83 7.79
CA TYR A 14 -3.95 -68.81 8.32
C TYR A 14 -5.03 -68.33 7.31
N ASN A 15 -4.70 -68.27 6.02
CA ASN A 15 -5.66 -67.87 5.00
C ASN A 15 -6.79 -68.93 4.89
N THR A 16 -8.03 -68.51 5.10
CA THR A 16 -9.22 -69.38 5.02
C THR A 16 -9.96 -69.16 3.70
N THR A 17 -10.51 -67.99 3.48
CA THR A 17 -11.32 -67.66 2.30
C THR A 17 -10.75 -66.56 1.40
N GLY A 18 -9.67 -65.89 1.83
CA GLY A 18 -9.09 -64.80 1.04
C GLY A 18 -8.56 -65.25 -0.34
N ASP A 19 -8.86 -64.50 -1.38
CA ASP A 19 -8.53 -64.79 -2.77
C ASP A 19 -7.49 -63.80 -3.34
N ASN A 20 -6.81 -64.19 -4.42
CA ASN A 20 -5.91 -63.34 -5.21
C ASN A 20 -4.77 -62.70 -4.39
N ASN A 21 -4.27 -63.35 -3.33
CA ASN A 21 -3.18 -62.86 -2.51
C ASN A 21 -1.84 -63.41 -3.03
N THR A 22 -0.80 -62.56 -3.02
CA THR A 22 0.58 -62.97 -3.29
C THR A 22 1.42 -62.73 -2.07
N ALA A 23 2.01 -63.81 -1.49
CA ALA A 23 2.86 -63.79 -0.30
C ALA A 23 4.22 -64.45 -0.57
N VAL A 24 5.28 -63.65 -0.62
CA VAL A 24 6.66 -64.13 -0.84
C VAL A 24 7.55 -63.66 0.31
N GLY A 25 8.04 -64.60 1.10
CA GLY A 25 8.88 -64.34 2.24
C GLY A 25 8.41 -65.06 3.51
N ARG A 26 9.35 -65.25 4.48
CA ARG A 26 9.00 -65.84 5.78
C ARG A 26 7.95 -65.00 6.49
N LEU A 27 6.80 -65.60 6.90
CA LEU A 27 5.68 -64.98 7.61
C LEU A 27 4.96 -63.88 6.80
N ALA A 28 5.11 -63.78 5.47
CA ALA A 28 4.35 -62.87 4.64
C ALA A 28 2.84 -63.22 4.68
N LEU A 29 1.95 -62.28 4.92
CA LEU A 29 0.49 -62.46 5.09
C LEU A 29 0.12 -63.62 6.06
N TYR A 30 0.91 -63.77 7.09
CA TYR A 30 0.80 -64.95 8.01
C TYR A 30 -0.61 -65.12 8.60
N ASN A 31 -1.21 -64.00 9.13
CA ASN A 31 -2.52 -64.00 9.77
C ASN A 31 -3.68 -63.69 8.84
N ASN A 32 -3.45 -63.57 7.52
CA ASN A 32 -4.54 -63.30 6.60
C ASN A 32 -5.63 -64.37 6.73
N THR A 33 -6.88 -63.96 6.92
CA THR A 33 -8.01 -64.90 7.05
C THR A 33 -8.94 -64.80 5.84
N THR A 34 -9.54 -63.64 5.61
CA THR A 34 -10.57 -63.45 4.59
C THR A 34 -10.25 -62.32 3.61
N ALA A 35 -9.10 -61.64 3.80
CA ALA A 35 -8.74 -60.48 2.97
C ALA A 35 -8.25 -60.90 1.57
N ASP A 36 -8.64 -60.11 0.56
CA ASP A 36 -8.37 -60.36 -0.85
C ASP A 36 -7.38 -59.33 -1.45
N ASN A 37 -6.79 -59.73 -2.56
CA ASN A 37 -6.03 -58.82 -3.43
C ASN A 37 -4.83 -58.19 -2.74
N ASN A 38 -4.19 -58.82 -1.79
CA ASN A 38 -3.00 -58.31 -1.12
C ASN A 38 -1.72 -58.83 -1.78
N THR A 39 -0.72 -58.00 -1.90
CA THR A 39 0.64 -58.36 -2.34
C THR A 39 1.62 -58.10 -1.19
N ALA A 40 2.25 -59.14 -0.69
CA ALA A 40 3.29 -59.08 0.35
C ALA A 40 4.59 -59.72 -0.14
N PHE A 41 5.65 -58.93 -0.27
CA PHE A 41 6.98 -59.38 -0.68
C PHE A 41 8.03 -58.96 0.36
N GLY A 42 8.49 -59.86 1.15
CA GLY A 42 9.47 -59.61 2.21
C GLY A 42 9.19 -60.38 3.51
N LYS A 43 10.23 -60.52 4.35
CA LYS A 43 10.04 -61.12 5.69
C LYS A 43 9.05 -60.32 6.51
N SER A 44 7.98 -60.96 6.98
CA SER A 44 6.92 -60.41 7.82
C SER A 44 6.17 -59.23 7.16
N ALA A 45 6.16 -59.12 5.85
CA ALA A 45 5.30 -58.15 5.13
C ALA A 45 3.82 -58.52 5.36
N LEU A 46 2.97 -57.54 5.78
CA LEU A 46 1.55 -57.76 6.13
C LEU A 46 1.30 -58.93 7.09
N GLN A 47 2.23 -59.18 8.00
CA GLN A 47 2.16 -60.36 8.85
C GLN A 47 0.87 -60.42 9.68
N ALA A 48 0.42 -59.34 10.28
CA ALA A 48 -0.74 -59.26 11.16
C ALA A 48 -2.07 -59.04 10.42
N ASN A 49 -2.07 -58.91 9.08
CA ASN A 49 -3.28 -58.62 8.32
C ASN A 49 -4.32 -59.74 8.50
N THR A 50 -5.57 -59.34 8.79
CA THR A 50 -6.68 -60.31 8.93
C THR A 50 -7.72 -60.12 7.85
N THR A 51 -8.31 -58.91 7.75
CA THR A 51 -9.40 -58.59 6.84
C THR A 51 -9.11 -57.37 5.91
N GLY A 52 -7.95 -56.72 6.05
CA GLY A 52 -7.57 -55.61 5.19
C GLY A 52 -7.23 -56.04 3.77
N SER A 53 -7.95 -55.54 2.78
CA SER A 53 -7.80 -55.95 1.37
C SER A 53 -7.09 -54.87 0.53
N VAL A 54 -6.61 -55.27 -0.63
CA VAL A 54 -6.01 -54.37 -1.63
C VAL A 54 -4.74 -53.64 -1.11
N ASN A 55 -3.95 -54.29 -0.27
CA ASN A 55 -2.69 -53.73 0.21
C ASN A 55 -1.49 -54.26 -0.58
N VAL A 56 -0.50 -53.42 -0.80
CA VAL A 56 0.81 -53.74 -1.37
C VAL A 56 1.89 -53.49 -0.32
N ALA A 57 2.61 -54.52 0.10
CA ALA A 57 3.71 -54.42 1.04
C ALA A 57 4.98 -55.08 0.46
N VAL A 58 5.99 -54.30 0.13
CA VAL A 58 7.26 -54.75 -0.42
C VAL A 58 8.41 -54.29 0.49
N GLY A 59 9.03 -55.22 1.16
CA GLY A 59 10.13 -54.95 2.09
C GLY A 59 9.96 -55.70 3.43
N THR A 60 11.06 -55.87 4.14
CA THR A 60 11.03 -56.50 5.49
C THR A 60 10.20 -55.62 6.45
N GLU A 61 9.20 -56.24 7.08
CA GLU A 61 8.28 -55.62 8.04
C GLU A 61 7.45 -54.45 7.44
N ALA A 62 7.27 -54.37 6.15
CA ALA A 62 6.31 -53.43 5.54
C ALA A 62 4.88 -53.82 5.96
N LEU A 63 4.09 -52.84 6.45
CA LEU A 63 2.72 -53.07 6.98
C LEU A 63 2.61 -54.19 8.01
N LEU A 64 3.64 -54.37 8.84
CA LEU A 64 3.76 -55.51 9.76
C LEU A 64 2.52 -55.69 10.62
N THR A 65 1.99 -54.63 11.24
CA THR A 65 0.90 -54.71 12.23
C THR A 65 -0.48 -54.41 11.63
N ASN A 66 -0.59 -54.21 10.31
CA ASN A 66 -1.88 -53.95 9.69
C ASN A 66 -2.86 -55.10 10.01
N SER A 67 -4.00 -54.76 10.59
CA SER A 67 -5.05 -55.76 10.87
C SER A 67 -6.21 -55.68 9.90
N THR A 68 -6.81 -54.50 9.76
CA THR A 68 -8.00 -54.24 8.93
C THR A 68 -7.86 -53.11 7.92
N GLY A 69 -6.74 -52.37 7.96
CA GLY A 69 -6.47 -51.27 7.02
C GLY A 69 -6.41 -51.77 5.57
N ALA A 70 -7.03 -51.04 4.66
CA ALA A 70 -7.14 -51.39 3.23
C ALA A 70 -6.52 -50.34 2.30
N SER A 71 -6.23 -50.78 1.08
CA SER A 71 -5.76 -49.87 0.03
C SER A 71 -4.46 -49.10 0.37
N ASN A 72 -3.57 -49.72 1.12
CA ASN A 72 -2.27 -49.15 1.44
C ASN A 72 -1.19 -49.66 0.48
N THR A 73 -0.27 -48.81 0.08
CA THR A 73 0.95 -49.18 -0.64
C THR A 73 2.15 -48.87 0.24
N ALA A 74 2.91 -49.85 0.67
CA ALA A 74 4.10 -49.72 1.50
C ALA A 74 5.31 -50.42 0.84
N VAL A 75 6.29 -49.62 0.42
CA VAL A 75 7.51 -50.09 -0.22
C VAL A 75 8.75 -49.60 0.53
N GLY A 76 9.51 -50.51 1.09
CA GLY A 76 10.71 -50.22 1.86
C GLY A 76 10.79 -50.94 3.22
N TYR A 77 11.98 -50.97 3.81
CA TYR A 77 12.18 -51.52 5.14
C TYR A 77 11.37 -50.77 6.20
N GLN A 78 10.47 -51.45 6.91
CA GLN A 78 9.58 -50.90 7.93
C GLN A 78 8.68 -49.75 7.44
N SER A 79 8.40 -49.67 6.16
CA SER A 79 7.42 -48.72 5.59
C SER A 79 6.03 -49.01 6.15
N LEU A 80 5.34 -48.03 6.71
CA LEU A 80 4.01 -48.14 7.32
C LEU A 80 3.89 -49.26 8.34
N LYS A 81 4.98 -49.52 9.11
CA LYS A 81 5.12 -50.69 9.95
C LYS A 81 4.02 -50.85 11.00
N LEU A 82 3.67 -49.75 11.72
CA LEU A 82 2.76 -49.77 12.88
C LEU A 82 1.29 -49.48 12.54
N ALA A 83 0.93 -49.41 11.26
CA ALA A 83 -0.45 -49.25 10.84
C ALA A 83 -1.30 -50.39 11.36
N THR A 84 -2.44 -50.08 11.96
CA THR A 84 -3.41 -51.07 12.44
C THR A 84 -4.67 -51.06 11.61
N THR A 85 -5.34 -49.92 11.54
CA THR A 85 -6.58 -49.71 10.78
C THR A 85 -6.47 -48.61 9.71
N ALA A 86 -5.29 -48.00 9.58
CA ALA A 86 -5.00 -46.94 8.61
C ALA A 86 -5.25 -47.44 7.18
N SER A 87 -5.88 -46.61 6.34
CA SER A 87 -6.23 -46.93 4.97
C SER A 87 -5.82 -45.86 3.99
N ASN A 88 -5.71 -46.21 2.71
CA ASN A 88 -5.42 -45.29 1.63
C ASN A 88 -4.08 -44.55 1.74
N ASN A 89 -3.09 -45.12 2.36
CA ASN A 89 -1.77 -44.51 2.49
C ASN A 89 -0.82 -45.02 1.40
N THR A 90 -0.01 -44.15 0.85
CA THR A 90 1.13 -44.47 -0.02
C THR A 90 2.43 -44.16 0.71
N SER A 91 3.23 -45.17 0.98
CA SER A 91 4.48 -45.06 1.74
C SER A 91 5.62 -45.75 0.98
N MET A 92 6.60 -44.92 0.52
CA MET A 92 7.75 -45.43 -0.24
C MET A 92 9.08 -44.89 0.34
N GLY A 93 9.86 -45.77 0.96
CA GLY A 93 11.14 -45.41 1.54
C GLY A 93 11.45 -46.16 2.83
N TYR A 94 12.72 -46.08 3.27
CA TYR A 94 13.16 -46.57 4.57
C TYR A 94 12.40 -45.86 5.67
N ARG A 95 11.59 -46.64 6.46
CA ARG A 95 10.79 -46.14 7.59
C ARG A 95 9.80 -45.02 7.28
N ALA A 96 9.37 -44.82 6.04
CA ALA A 96 8.32 -43.86 5.73
C ALA A 96 7.00 -44.27 6.43
N LEU A 97 6.25 -43.32 7.01
CA LEU A 97 5.01 -43.54 7.80
C LEU A 97 5.12 -44.62 8.89
N ARG A 98 6.32 -44.82 9.43
CA ARG A 98 6.60 -45.99 10.27
C ARG A 98 5.68 -46.11 11.48
N THR A 99 5.34 -45.01 12.17
CA THR A 99 4.57 -45.01 13.41
C THR A 99 3.07 -44.73 13.23
N THR A 100 2.61 -44.56 12.01
CA THR A 100 1.18 -44.38 11.72
C THR A 100 0.38 -45.55 12.26
N THR A 101 -0.67 -45.25 13.01
CA THR A 101 -1.59 -46.27 13.57
C THR A 101 -2.93 -46.24 12.85
N THR A 102 -3.61 -45.10 12.84
CA THR A 102 -4.95 -44.93 12.27
C THR A 102 -5.02 -43.80 11.20
N GLY A 103 -3.96 -42.97 11.03
CA GLY A 103 -3.92 -41.90 10.04
C GLY A 103 -4.13 -42.43 8.61
N ALA A 104 -5.02 -41.81 7.86
CA ALA A 104 -5.39 -42.23 6.51
C ALA A 104 -5.04 -41.20 5.43
N ASN A 105 -5.08 -41.63 4.18
CA ASN A 105 -4.91 -40.74 3.00
C ASN A 105 -3.56 -40.02 2.97
N ASN A 106 -2.51 -40.50 3.57
CA ASN A 106 -1.20 -39.89 3.55
C ASN A 106 -0.35 -40.41 2.40
N VAL A 107 0.46 -39.53 1.82
CA VAL A 107 1.50 -39.87 0.86
C VAL A 107 2.86 -39.56 1.46
N ALA A 108 3.73 -40.55 1.59
CA ALA A 108 5.08 -40.39 2.11
C ALA A 108 6.10 -41.06 1.20
N VAL A 109 6.95 -40.27 0.56
CA VAL A 109 8.00 -40.75 -0.35
C VAL A 109 9.36 -40.21 0.09
N GLY A 110 10.22 -41.07 0.55
CA GLY A 110 11.54 -40.72 1.04
C GLY A 110 11.90 -41.41 2.37
N SER A 111 13.19 -41.43 2.70
CA SER A 111 13.65 -41.95 3.99
C SER A 111 13.08 -41.12 5.14
N SER A 112 12.40 -41.77 6.09
CA SER A 112 11.76 -41.16 7.26
C SER A 112 10.72 -40.06 6.92
N ALA A 113 10.15 -40.05 5.74
CA ALA A 113 9.03 -39.16 5.43
C ALA A 113 7.82 -39.51 6.31
N LEU A 114 7.21 -38.51 7.02
CA LEU A 114 6.11 -38.72 7.97
C LEU A 114 6.39 -39.84 9.04
N TYR A 115 7.63 -39.92 9.46
CA TYR A 115 8.06 -41.01 10.34
C TYR A 115 7.26 -41.09 11.65
N ALA A 116 7.09 -39.99 12.39
CA ALA A 116 6.43 -39.92 13.68
C ALA A 116 4.90 -39.80 13.62
N ASN A 117 4.31 -39.77 12.42
CA ASN A 117 2.86 -39.65 12.27
C ASN A 117 2.13 -40.76 12.96
N THR A 118 1.14 -40.45 13.80
CA THR A 118 0.30 -41.43 14.49
C THR A 118 -1.10 -41.47 13.93
N THR A 119 -1.82 -40.37 14.04
CA THR A 119 -3.23 -40.22 13.62
C THR A 119 -3.45 -39.14 12.53
N GLY A 120 -2.41 -38.37 12.19
CA GLY A 120 -2.50 -37.34 11.15
C GLY A 120 -2.94 -37.93 9.81
N ALA A 121 -3.83 -37.24 9.12
CA ALA A 121 -4.42 -37.63 7.84
C ALA A 121 -4.23 -36.58 6.75
N ASP A 122 -4.41 -36.97 5.50
CA ASP A 122 -4.41 -36.08 4.34
C ASP A 122 -3.10 -35.29 4.19
N ASN A 123 -1.96 -35.84 4.60
CA ASN A 123 -0.65 -35.23 4.46
C ASN A 123 0.10 -35.75 3.23
N THR A 124 0.85 -34.88 2.55
CA THR A 124 1.77 -35.25 1.48
C THR A 124 3.20 -34.90 1.89
N ALA A 125 4.08 -35.87 2.01
CA ALA A 125 5.49 -35.71 2.33
C ALA A 125 6.38 -36.36 1.27
N MET A 126 7.17 -35.57 0.57
CA MET A 126 8.08 -36.06 -0.49
C MET A 126 9.50 -35.51 -0.23
N GLY A 127 10.39 -36.32 0.25
CA GLY A 127 11.77 -35.99 0.58
C GLY A 127 12.25 -36.67 1.85
N SER A 128 13.57 -36.77 2.02
CA SER A 128 14.14 -37.33 3.24
C SER A 128 13.82 -36.42 4.44
N GLY A 129 13.18 -36.98 5.49
CA GLY A 129 12.78 -36.23 6.69
C GLY A 129 11.68 -35.18 6.47
N ALA A 130 10.95 -35.22 5.35
CA ALA A 130 9.79 -34.36 5.18
C ALA A 130 8.68 -34.72 6.16
N LEU A 131 8.16 -33.74 6.95
CA LEU A 131 7.17 -33.99 8.02
C LEU A 131 7.57 -35.06 9.03
N ASP A 132 8.86 -35.22 9.30
CA ASP A 132 9.38 -36.32 10.13
C ASP A 132 8.74 -36.37 11.52
N ALA A 133 8.60 -35.21 12.19
CA ALA A 133 8.04 -35.10 13.54
C ALA A 133 6.51 -34.98 13.61
N ASN A 134 5.80 -34.97 12.49
CA ASN A 134 4.34 -34.82 12.48
C ASN A 134 3.68 -35.94 13.30
N THR A 135 2.82 -35.60 14.24
CA THR A 135 2.12 -36.61 15.05
C THR A 135 0.65 -36.72 14.71
N THR A 136 -0.09 -35.63 14.80
CA THR A 136 -1.55 -35.61 14.67
C THR A 136 -2.06 -34.59 13.65
N ALA A 137 -1.17 -33.76 13.08
CA ALA A 137 -1.59 -32.70 12.16
C ALA A 137 -2.04 -33.25 10.80
N ASN A 138 -2.98 -32.54 10.20
CA ASN A 138 -3.62 -32.90 8.93
C ASN A 138 -3.36 -31.83 7.85
N ASN A 139 -3.61 -32.24 6.60
CA ASN A 139 -3.65 -31.34 5.45
C ASN A 139 -2.34 -30.58 5.19
N ASN A 140 -1.19 -31.15 5.53
CA ASN A 140 0.10 -30.54 5.25
C ASN A 140 0.70 -31.08 3.94
N VAL A 141 1.36 -30.23 3.17
CA VAL A 141 2.15 -30.58 2.00
C VAL A 141 3.61 -30.21 2.25
N ALA A 142 4.50 -31.20 2.25
CA ALA A 142 5.93 -31.00 2.42
C ALA A 142 6.70 -31.70 1.29
N VAL A 143 7.36 -30.91 0.46
CA VAL A 143 8.15 -31.40 -0.67
C VAL A 143 9.57 -30.84 -0.59
N GLY A 144 10.53 -31.69 -0.32
CA GLY A 144 11.93 -31.32 -0.14
C GLY A 144 12.56 -31.97 1.08
N LYS A 145 13.90 -31.97 1.14
CA LYS A 145 14.64 -32.48 2.31
C LYS A 145 14.27 -31.66 3.55
N ALA A 146 13.85 -32.33 4.62
CA ALA A 146 13.52 -31.74 5.93
C ALA A 146 12.47 -30.61 5.87
N SER A 147 11.65 -30.51 4.82
CA SER A 147 10.55 -29.57 4.78
C SER A 147 9.53 -29.90 5.88
N LEU A 148 9.09 -28.91 6.69
CA LEU A 148 8.25 -29.12 7.87
C LEU A 148 8.80 -30.20 8.83
N GLY A 149 10.14 -30.36 8.91
CA GLY A 149 10.77 -31.49 9.57
C GLY A 149 10.43 -31.66 11.05
N VAL A 150 10.22 -30.56 11.79
CA VAL A 150 9.88 -30.61 13.24
C VAL A 150 8.41 -30.26 13.53
N ASN A 151 7.56 -30.13 12.51
CA ASN A 151 6.14 -29.87 12.71
C ASN A 151 5.47 -30.99 13.51
N THR A 152 4.81 -30.67 14.61
CA THR A 152 4.10 -31.67 15.44
C THR A 152 2.59 -31.62 15.25
N THR A 153 1.97 -30.45 15.41
CA THR A 153 0.51 -30.27 15.39
C THR A 153 0.02 -29.19 14.47
N GLY A 154 0.92 -28.43 13.80
CA GLY A 154 0.53 -27.39 12.82
C GLY A 154 -0.12 -28.01 11.59
N ALA A 155 -1.30 -27.54 11.21
CA ALA A 155 -2.10 -28.07 10.11
C ALA A 155 -2.25 -27.07 8.94
N GLY A 156 -2.55 -27.60 7.75
CA GLY A 156 -2.82 -26.77 6.58
C GLY A 156 -1.61 -26.00 6.06
N ASN A 157 -0.39 -26.46 6.32
CA ASN A 157 0.82 -25.83 5.83
C ASN A 157 1.26 -26.40 4.47
N VAL A 158 1.78 -25.55 3.61
CA VAL A 158 2.43 -25.93 2.34
C VAL A 158 3.91 -25.54 2.42
N ALA A 159 4.81 -26.49 2.37
CA ALA A 159 6.26 -26.30 2.38
C ALA A 159 6.91 -27.00 1.19
N ILE A 160 7.42 -26.24 0.23
CA ILE A 160 8.05 -26.74 -0.99
C ILE A 160 9.46 -26.16 -1.10
N GLY A 161 10.45 -26.99 -0.97
CA GLY A 161 11.87 -26.63 -0.97
C GLY A 161 12.62 -27.30 0.18
N ALA A 162 13.92 -27.48 0.04
CA ALA A 162 14.76 -28.01 1.12
C ALA A 162 14.73 -27.01 2.30
N PHE A 163 14.52 -27.52 3.51
CA PHE A 163 14.46 -26.73 4.75
C PHE A 163 13.37 -25.63 4.76
N SER A 164 12.33 -25.76 3.94
CA SER A 164 11.16 -24.88 3.98
C SER A 164 10.33 -25.16 5.23
N LEU A 165 10.04 -24.13 6.06
CA LEU A 165 9.30 -24.29 7.34
C LEU A 165 9.89 -25.36 8.28
N ASP A 166 11.18 -25.59 8.25
CA ASP A 166 11.79 -26.72 8.97
C ASP A 166 11.76 -26.57 10.49
N ALA A 167 11.74 -25.34 11.05
CA ALA A 167 11.57 -25.11 12.49
C ALA A 167 10.09 -24.99 12.95
N ASN A 168 9.12 -25.12 12.06
CA ASN A 168 7.70 -24.98 12.42
C ASN A 168 7.28 -26.10 13.38
N THR A 169 6.70 -25.73 14.52
CA THR A 169 6.24 -26.73 15.51
C THR A 169 4.72 -26.86 15.53
N THR A 170 4.01 -25.76 15.71
CA THR A 170 2.56 -25.76 15.93
C THR A 170 1.80 -24.78 15.04
N ALA A 171 2.50 -23.92 14.28
CA ALA A 171 1.85 -22.93 13.44
C ALA A 171 1.13 -23.57 12.24
N SER A 172 0.00 -22.99 11.87
CA SER A 172 -0.88 -23.47 10.82
C SER A 172 -1.06 -22.44 9.70
N TYR A 173 -1.50 -22.92 8.55
CA TYR A 173 -1.90 -22.10 7.40
C TYR A 173 -0.77 -21.25 6.84
N ASN A 174 0.47 -21.73 6.86
CA ASN A 174 1.59 -21.09 6.20
C ASN A 174 1.81 -21.69 4.81
N THR A 175 2.11 -20.83 3.84
CA THR A 175 2.58 -21.23 2.50
C THR A 175 4.04 -20.83 2.36
N SER A 176 4.92 -21.77 2.15
CA SER A 176 6.36 -21.58 2.04
C SER A 176 6.89 -22.30 0.80
N VAL A 177 7.37 -21.55 -0.18
CA VAL A 177 7.89 -22.10 -1.44
C VAL A 177 9.28 -21.53 -1.71
N GLY A 178 10.29 -22.34 -1.63
CA GLY A 178 11.69 -21.95 -1.84
C GLY A 178 12.63 -22.61 -0.81
N GLU A 179 13.90 -22.72 -1.13
CA GLU A 179 14.92 -23.18 -0.19
C GLU A 179 14.95 -22.26 1.04
N ALA A 180 14.83 -22.85 2.23
CA ALA A 180 14.88 -22.20 3.53
C ALA A 180 13.90 -21.00 3.67
N SER A 181 12.81 -20.95 2.91
CA SER A 181 11.76 -19.97 3.16
C SER A 181 11.05 -20.29 4.49
N LEU A 182 10.77 -19.26 5.33
CA LEU A 182 10.19 -19.41 6.66
C LEU A 182 10.92 -20.43 7.56
N SER A 183 12.23 -20.66 7.36
CA SER A 183 12.92 -21.78 8.05
C SER A 183 12.97 -21.61 9.57
N ALA A 184 13.09 -20.38 10.09
CA ALA A 184 13.08 -20.13 11.55
C ALA A 184 11.68 -20.02 12.18
N ASN A 185 10.60 -20.15 11.39
CA ASN A 185 9.24 -19.98 11.91
C ASN A 185 8.88 -21.07 12.91
N THR A 186 8.46 -20.69 14.11
CA THR A 186 8.05 -21.65 15.16
C THR A 186 6.54 -21.66 15.36
N THR A 187 5.93 -20.51 15.62
CA THR A 187 4.52 -20.38 15.96
C THR A 187 3.77 -19.33 15.12
N GLY A 188 4.45 -18.62 14.20
CA GLY A 188 3.82 -17.64 13.31
C GLY A 188 2.90 -18.30 12.28
N ALA A 189 1.62 -17.92 12.25
CA ALA A 189 0.61 -18.50 11.36
C ALA A 189 0.20 -17.54 10.24
N ASN A 190 -0.47 -18.08 9.21
CA ASN A 190 -1.04 -17.30 8.10
C ASN A 190 -0.01 -16.49 7.31
N ASN A 191 1.22 -16.96 7.18
CA ASN A 191 2.25 -16.33 6.37
C ASN A 191 2.34 -16.96 4.98
N THR A 192 2.63 -16.15 3.98
CA THR A 192 2.95 -16.60 2.61
C THR A 192 4.37 -16.16 2.26
N ALA A 193 5.28 -17.10 2.06
CA ALA A 193 6.66 -16.87 1.67
C ALA A 193 6.98 -17.62 0.38
N VAL A 194 7.26 -16.91 -0.69
CA VAL A 194 7.62 -17.48 -2.00
C VAL A 194 8.94 -16.91 -2.48
N GLY A 195 9.95 -17.70 -2.47
CA GLY A 195 11.32 -17.31 -2.86
C GLY A 195 12.35 -17.90 -1.92
N ARG A 196 13.59 -18.05 -2.40
CA ARG A 196 14.71 -18.49 -1.58
C ARG A 196 14.95 -17.49 -0.44
N TYR A 197 15.00 -17.98 0.81
CA TYR A 197 15.20 -17.19 2.04
C TYR A 197 14.11 -16.12 2.28
N ALA A 198 12.95 -16.21 1.64
CA ALA A 198 11.83 -15.34 1.98
C ALA A 198 11.41 -15.57 3.44
N MET A 199 11.41 -14.52 4.27
CA MET A 199 11.07 -14.55 5.70
C MET A 199 11.90 -15.57 6.51
N VAL A 200 13.15 -15.78 6.14
CA VAL A 200 14.00 -16.82 6.74
C VAL A 200 14.12 -16.69 8.26
N ALA A 201 14.17 -15.47 8.81
CA ALA A 201 14.32 -15.20 10.24
C ALA A 201 12.98 -15.12 11.02
N ASN A 202 11.83 -15.27 10.36
CA ASN A 202 10.54 -15.15 11.05
C ASN A 202 10.39 -16.22 12.13
N THR A 203 10.05 -15.81 13.34
CA THR A 203 9.83 -16.75 14.46
C THR A 203 8.36 -16.84 14.85
N THR A 204 7.72 -15.70 15.12
CA THR A 204 6.35 -15.61 15.62
C THR A 204 5.47 -14.63 14.84
N GLY A 205 6.03 -13.91 13.87
CA GLY A 205 5.29 -12.97 13.03
C GLY A 205 4.16 -13.65 12.25
N THR A 206 3.01 -12.96 12.11
CA THR A 206 1.80 -13.53 11.49
C THR A 206 1.23 -12.65 10.39
N GLY A 207 0.55 -13.26 9.43
CA GLY A 207 -0.17 -12.54 8.39
C GLY A 207 0.71 -11.78 7.41
N ASN A 208 1.96 -12.19 7.24
CA ASN A 208 2.89 -11.56 6.30
C ASN A 208 2.84 -12.24 4.92
N VAL A 209 3.05 -11.45 3.88
CA VAL A 209 3.23 -11.90 2.49
C VAL A 209 4.62 -11.46 2.01
N ALA A 210 5.48 -12.41 1.69
CA ALA A 210 6.81 -12.19 1.14
C ALA A 210 6.98 -12.96 -0.18
N VAL A 211 7.11 -12.26 -1.28
CA VAL A 211 7.31 -12.87 -2.60
C VAL A 211 8.58 -12.30 -3.23
N GLY A 212 9.61 -13.10 -3.32
CA GLY A 212 10.93 -12.73 -3.85
C GLY A 212 12.06 -13.28 -3.01
N THR A 213 13.23 -13.43 -3.62
CA THR A 213 14.45 -13.82 -2.89
C THR A 213 14.79 -12.78 -1.83
N ASN A 214 14.98 -13.22 -0.58
CA ASN A 214 15.27 -12.37 0.59
C ASN A 214 14.19 -11.29 0.87
N ALA A 215 12.93 -11.48 0.45
CA ALA A 215 11.86 -10.61 0.88
C ALA A 215 11.55 -10.84 2.37
N LEU A 216 11.53 -9.76 3.19
CA LEU A 216 11.31 -9.79 4.64
C LEU A 216 12.26 -10.76 5.38
N ASP A 217 13.49 -10.95 4.93
CA ASP A 217 14.35 -12.01 5.46
C ASP A 217 14.76 -11.81 6.92
N ALA A 218 14.90 -10.58 7.41
CA ALA A 218 15.20 -10.25 8.81
C ALA A 218 13.95 -10.14 9.72
N ALA A 219 12.74 -10.30 9.18
CA ALA A 219 11.51 -10.18 9.96
C ALA A 219 11.44 -11.27 11.03
N THR A 220 11.40 -10.90 12.30
CA THR A 220 11.34 -11.85 13.43
C THR A 220 9.94 -11.97 14.01
N THR A 221 9.35 -10.88 14.43
CA THR A 221 8.03 -10.81 15.06
C THR A 221 7.06 -9.88 14.34
N ALA A 222 7.50 -9.29 13.24
CA ALA A 222 6.72 -8.36 12.42
C ALA A 222 5.43 -9.00 11.89
N VAL A 223 4.34 -8.24 11.83
CA VAL A 223 3.02 -8.74 11.42
C VAL A 223 2.40 -7.90 10.31
N ARG A 224 1.57 -8.54 9.49
CA ARG A 224 0.76 -7.90 8.44
C ARG A 224 1.55 -7.06 7.43
N ASN A 225 2.77 -7.48 7.10
CA ASN A 225 3.55 -6.85 6.05
C ASN A 225 3.32 -7.55 4.71
N THR A 226 3.29 -6.79 3.64
CA THR A 226 3.28 -7.29 2.26
C THR A 226 4.53 -6.81 1.54
N ALA A 227 5.41 -7.72 1.16
CA ALA A 227 6.64 -7.43 0.44
C ALA A 227 6.73 -8.27 -0.83
N VAL A 228 6.74 -7.62 -1.99
CA VAL A 228 6.82 -8.28 -3.29
C VAL A 228 7.98 -7.69 -4.10
N GLY A 229 9.00 -8.48 -4.30
CA GLY A 229 10.22 -8.09 -5.00
C GLY A 229 11.46 -8.67 -4.32
N ILE A 230 12.55 -8.80 -5.09
CA ILE A 230 13.85 -9.20 -4.53
C ILE A 230 14.25 -8.16 -3.46
N ARG A 231 14.57 -8.62 -2.25
CA ARG A 231 14.97 -7.81 -1.09
C ARG A 231 13.96 -6.74 -0.68
N ALA A 232 12.68 -6.90 -1.00
CA ALA A 232 11.64 -6.01 -0.49
C ALA A 232 11.51 -6.15 1.03
N GLY A 233 11.69 -5.06 1.78
CA GLY A 233 11.60 -5.04 3.23
C GLY A 233 12.63 -5.88 3.97
N THR A 234 13.80 -6.14 3.39
CA THR A 234 14.82 -7.06 3.92
C THR A 234 15.19 -6.79 5.37
N ALA A 235 15.42 -5.53 5.77
CA ALA A 235 15.86 -5.19 7.13
C ALA A 235 14.72 -5.07 8.16
N ILE A 236 13.47 -5.29 7.79
CA ILE A 236 12.35 -5.27 8.75
C ILE A 236 12.61 -6.28 9.86
N THR A 237 12.52 -5.84 11.11
CA THR A 237 12.61 -6.73 12.28
C THR A 237 11.26 -6.84 13.00
N THR A 238 10.68 -5.70 13.40
CA THR A 238 9.44 -5.59 14.17
C THR A 238 8.41 -4.63 13.58
N GLY A 239 8.74 -3.91 12.49
CA GLY A 239 7.81 -3.00 11.81
C GLY A 239 6.59 -3.74 11.25
N ASN A 240 5.39 -3.19 11.47
CA ASN A 240 4.13 -3.83 11.10
C ASN A 240 3.39 -3.05 10.01
N ASP A 241 2.43 -3.71 9.35
CA ASP A 241 1.47 -3.07 8.47
C ASP A 241 2.11 -2.31 7.28
N ASN A 242 3.27 -2.78 6.79
CA ASN A 242 3.95 -2.17 5.65
C ASN A 242 3.58 -2.87 4.34
N VAL A 243 3.56 -2.09 3.25
CA VAL A 243 3.46 -2.56 1.88
C VAL A 243 4.70 -2.14 1.10
N PHE A 244 5.53 -3.09 0.71
CA PHE A 244 6.72 -2.90 -0.11
C PHE A 244 6.56 -3.64 -1.44
N LEU A 245 6.38 -2.91 -2.54
CA LEU A 245 6.20 -3.49 -3.87
C LEU A 245 7.26 -2.96 -4.82
N GLY A 246 8.18 -3.81 -5.18
CA GLY A 246 9.30 -3.53 -6.06
C GLY A 246 10.63 -4.08 -5.51
N ARG A 247 11.61 -4.27 -6.41
CA ARG A 247 12.96 -4.68 -5.99
C ARG A 247 13.57 -3.63 -5.04
N ASP A 248 14.14 -4.06 -3.94
CA ASP A 248 14.77 -3.22 -2.92
C ASP A 248 13.83 -2.16 -2.30
N SER A 249 12.50 -2.31 -2.47
CA SER A 249 11.53 -1.41 -1.84
C SER A 249 11.58 -1.57 -0.33
N GLY A 250 11.81 -0.48 0.41
CA GLY A 250 11.92 -0.48 1.87
C GLY A 250 13.09 -1.32 2.42
N GLU A 251 14.14 -1.57 1.65
CA GLU A 251 15.24 -2.52 1.99
C GLU A 251 15.82 -2.28 3.38
N PHE A 252 16.05 -1.02 3.78
CA PHE A 252 16.66 -0.69 5.09
C PHE A 252 15.64 -0.28 6.16
N THR A 253 14.34 -0.45 5.91
CA THR A 253 13.32 -0.22 6.95
C THR A 253 13.45 -1.27 8.05
N THR A 254 13.61 -0.84 9.31
CA THR A 254 13.82 -1.74 10.45
C THR A 254 12.58 -1.86 11.34
N THR A 255 12.18 -0.76 11.96
CA THR A 255 11.04 -0.68 12.89
C THR A 255 9.91 0.19 12.36
N GLY A 256 10.11 0.86 11.22
CA GLY A 256 9.09 1.67 10.56
C GLY A 256 7.83 0.86 10.27
N ALA A 257 6.66 1.43 10.55
CA ALA A 257 5.37 0.78 10.43
C ALA A 257 4.39 1.59 9.56
N GLU A 258 3.36 0.92 9.03
CA GLU A 258 2.30 1.56 8.26
C GLU A 258 2.81 2.33 7.02
N ASN A 259 3.91 1.89 6.41
CA ASN A 259 4.46 2.48 5.21
C ASN A 259 3.92 1.80 3.94
N THR A 260 3.71 2.59 2.88
CA THR A 260 3.37 2.08 1.54
C THR A 260 4.41 2.57 0.55
N PHE A 261 5.30 1.68 0.10
CA PHE A 261 6.35 1.98 -0.87
C PHE A 261 6.13 1.18 -2.15
N LEU A 262 5.84 1.88 -3.24
CA LEU A 262 5.53 1.30 -4.54
C LEU A 262 6.53 1.77 -5.60
N GLY A 263 7.38 0.89 -6.04
CA GLY A 263 8.40 1.13 -7.06
C GLY A 263 9.75 0.51 -6.73
N ASN A 264 10.58 0.33 -7.75
CA ASN A 264 11.97 -0.11 -7.58
C ASN A 264 12.76 0.90 -6.74
N LEU A 265 13.46 0.45 -5.69
CA LEU A 265 14.19 1.29 -4.73
C LEU A 265 13.31 2.29 -3.95
N SER A 266 11.99 2.17 -4.02
CA SER A 266 11.07 3.05 -3.29
C SER A 266 11.33 2.96 -1.79
N GLY A 267 11.64 4.08 -1.14
CA GLY A 267 11.91 4.12 0.30
C GLY A 267 13.11 3.29 0.76
N VAL A 268 14.04 2.94 -0.12
CA VAL A 268 15.16 2.04 0.20
C VAL A 268 15.96 2.51 1.41
N SER A 269 16.16 3.81 1.59
CA SER A 269 16.90 4.41 2.71
C SER A 269 16.06 4.75 3.94
N VAL A 270 14.74 4.55 3.90
CA VAL A 270 13.88 4.73 5.09
C VAL A 270 14.22 3.67 6.13
N THR A 271 14.42 4.09 7.37
CA THR A 271 14.83 3.20 8.47
C THR A 271 13.76 3.01 9.53
N THR A 272 13.41 4.08 10.24
CA THR A 272 12.42 4.07 11.34
C THR A 272 11.17 4.91 11.04
N GLY A 273 11.17 5.64 9.91
CA GLY A 273 10.03 6.44 9.48
C GLY A 273 8.77 5.58 9.30
N SER A 274 7.63 6.07 9.76
CA SER A 274 6.34 5.38 9.76
C SER A 274 5.26 6.20 9.07
N LYS A 275 4.20 5.53 8.59
CA LYS A 275 3.05 6.19 7.97
C LYS A 275 3.42 7.01 6.73
N ASN A 276 4.42 6.53 5.99
CA ASN A 276 4.88 7.18 4.77
C ASN A 276 4.33 6.46 3.53
N THR A 277 3.93 7.23 2.54
CA THR A 277 3.53 6.72 1.23
C THR A 277 4.51 7.23 0.19
N ILE A 278 5.17 6.33 -0.53
CA ILE A 278 6.06 6.65 -1.64
C ILE A 278 5.59 5.90 -2.88
N ILE A 279 5.29 6.65 -3.94
CA ILE A 279 4.99 6.09 -5.26
C ILE A 279 6.07 6.57 -6.24
N GLY A 280 6.74 5.63 -6.89
CA GLY A 280 7.88 5.87 -7.75
C GLY A 280 9.20 5.46 -7.12
N ARG A 281 10.33 6.00 -7.59
CA ARG A 281 11.68 5.54 -7.21
C ARG A 281 12.36 6.39 -6.11
N TYR A 282 11.62 7.23 -5.41
CA TYR A 282 12.21 8.05 -4.35
C TYR A 282 12.78 7.19 -3.22
N THR A 283 14.07 7.38 -2.91
CA THR A 283 14.83 6.51 -1.99
C THR A 283 14.59 6.81 -0.50
N GLY A 284 14.05 7.97 -0.16
CA GLY A 284 13.87 8.44 1.23
C GLY A 284 14.78 9.60 1.61
N ASN A 285 15.85 9.86 0.85
CA ASN A 285 16.75 10.98 1.06
C ASN A 285 17.41 11.41 -0.26
N SER A 286 16.76 12.33 -0.98
CA SER A 286 17.31 12.93 -2.19
C SER A 286 16.66 14.29 -2.47
N ASN A 287 17.32 15.13 -3.29
CA ASN A 287 16.80 16.41 -3.76
C ASN A 287 16.30 17.36 -2.65
N GLY A 288 16.96 17.32 -1.48
CA GLY A 288 16.64 18.19 -0.33
C GLY A 288 15.42 17.75 0.49
N LEU A 289 14.85 16.59 0.22
CA LEU A 289 13.83 15.94 1.05
C LEU A 289 14.45 14.76 1.77
N ASP A 290 14.32 14.68 3.10
CA ASP A 290 14.78 13.56 3.92
C ASP A 290 13.64 13.05 4.80
N ILE A 291 13.19 11.83 4.53
CA ILE A 291 12.11 11.18 5.28
C ILE A 291 12.55 9.85 5.92
N ARG A 292 13.86 9.61 6.02
CA ARG A 292 14.39 8.33 6.53
C ARG A 292 13.88 7.95 7.90
N THR A 293 13.65 8.93 8.75
CA THR A 293 13.19 8.75 10.15
C THR A 293 11.90 9.52 10.46
N SER A 294 11.41 10.32 9.53
CA SER A 294 10.20 11.12 9.74
C SER A 294 8.93 10.35 9.33
N ASN A 295 7.79 10.81 9.83
CA ASN A 295 6.50 10.14 9.68
C ASN A 295 5.52 10.99 8.87
N ASN A 296 4.43 10.33 8.41
CA ASN A 296 3.29 10.99 7.78
C ASN A 296 3.63 11.74 6.47
N ASN A 297 4.56 11.23 5.69
CA ASN A 297 4.94 11.83 4.41
C ASN A 297 4.24 11.12 3.25
N ILE A 298 3.88 11.88 2.22
CA ILE A 298 3.43 11.36 0.93
C ILE A 298 4.38 11.88 -0.15
N VAL A 299 4.98 11.01 -0.95
CA VAL A 299 5.93 11.37 -2.00
C VAL A 299 5.54 10.71 -3.31
N LEU A 300 5.34 11.53 -4.33
CA LEU A 300 5.19 11.10 -5.72
C LEU A 300 6.49 11.43 -6.45
N SER A 301 7.17 10.44 -6.97
CA SER A 301 8.44 10.62 -7.68
C SER A 301 8.41 10.00 -9.08
N ASP A 302 9.31 10.46 -9.93
CA ASP A 302 9.52 9.88 -11.25
C ASP A 302 10.41 8.63 -11.21
N GLY A 303 10.73 8.10 -12.39
CA GLY A 303 11.59 6.92 -12.57
C GLY A 303 13.06 7.13 -12.16
N ASP A 304 13.52 8.38 -12.06
CA ASP A 304 14.87 8.74 -11.59
C ASP A 304 14.92 8.98 -10.07
N GLY A 305 13.76 8.93 -9.40
CA GLY A 305 13.64 9.14 -7.96
C GLY A 305 13.57 10.59 -7.54
N VAL A 306 13.32 11.51 -8.47
CA VAL A 306 13.12 12.93 -8.17
C VAL A 306 11.69 13.16 -7.68
N PRO A 307 11.49 13.69 -6.45
CA PRO A 307 10.15 14.05 -5.99
C PRO A 307 9.51 15.12 -6.87
N ARG A 308 8.34 14.84 -7.43
CA ARG A 308 7.56 15.77 -8.26
C ARG A 308 6.43 16.42 -7.49
N GLY A 309 5.84 15.69 -6.55
CA GLY A 309 4.88 16.18 -5.57
C GLY A 309 5.10 15.50 -4.23
N TYR A 310 5.09 16.25 -3.14
CA TYR A 310 5.22 15.65 -1.82
C TYR A 310 4.49 16.46 -0.74
N TYR A 311 4.03 15.73 0.27
CA TYR A 311 3.52 16.27 1.53
C TYR A 311 4.49 15.84 2.63
N HIS A 312 4.98 16.78 3.43
CA HIS A 312 5.92 16.51 4.51
C HIS A 312 5.23 16.70 5.87
N GLY A 313 4.97 15.59 6.56
CA GLY A 313 4.23 15.60 7.83
C GLY A 313 5.01 16.05 9.06
N GLY A 314 6.34 16.17 8.98
CA GLY A 314 7.24 16.38 10.12
C GLY A 314 7.87 17.78 10.26
N LEU A 315 7.48 18.76 9.45
CA LEU A 315 8.07 20.09 9.53
C LEU A 315 7.48 20.93 10.69
N ALA A 316 8.35 21.53 11.48
CA ALA A 316 8.01 22.41 12.61
C ALA A 316 7.28 23.73 12.20
N GLY A 317 6.97 23.92 10.93
CA GLY A 317 6.35 25.12 10.37
C GLY A 317 5.01 24.92 9.67
N GLY A 318 4.44 23.74 9.73
CA GLY A 318 3.15 23.43 9.11
C GLY A 318 3.23 22.37 8.00
N GLN A 319 2.16 21.63 7.87
CA GLN A 319 1.99 20.59 6.86
C GLN A 319 1.63 21.24 5.52
N ALA A 320 2.36 20.95 4.44
CA ALA A 320 2.12 21.53 3.13
C ALA A 320 2.38 20.53 1.99
N TRP A 321 1.59 20.65 0.92
CA TRP A 321 1.91 20.04 -0.36
C TRP A 321 2.94 20.88 -1.11
N HIS A 322 3.99 20.25 -1.58
CA HIS A 322 5.03 20.83 -2.40
C HIS A 322 4.99 20.25 -3.81
N PHE A 323 4.86 21.10 -4.83
CA PHE A 323 5.00 20.72 -6.23
C PHE A 323 6.29 21.32 -6.77
N LYS A 324 7.20 20.48 -7.29
CA LYS A 324 8.50 20.89 -7.81
C LYS A 324 8.63 20.63 -9.30
N THR A 325 9.09 21.63 -10.04
CA THR A 325 9.58 21.44 -11.42
C THR A 325 11.11 21.41 -11.42
N PRO A 326 11.76 20.48 -12.14
CA PRO A 326 13.21 20.35 -12.18
C PRO A 326 13.88 21.36 -13.11
N THR A 327 13.12 22.00 -13.98
CA THR A 327 13.64 22.89 -15.05
C THR A 327 13.17 24.32 -14.84
N VAL A 328 14.03 25.28 -15.18
CA VAL A 328 13.67 26.71 -15.24
C VAL A 328 12.60 26.96 -16.32
N ASN A 329 11.74 27.97 -16.10
CA ASN A 329 10.68 28.39 -17.01
C ASN A 329 9.50 27.42 -17.20
N GLN A 330 9.22 26.55 -16.24
CA GLN A 330 8.00 25.73 -16.23
C GLN A 330 7.16 26.01 -15.00
N ASN A 331 5.84 25.91 -15.14
CA ASN A 331 4.91 26.02 -14.02
C ASN A 331 4.99 24.77 -13.13
N SER A 332 5.08 24.95 -11.83
CA SER A 332 5.07 23.82 -10.86
C SER A 332 3.68 23.21 -10.67
N MET A 333 2.65 23.99 -10.94
CA MET A 333 1.25 23.55 -10.85
C MET A 333 0.46 24.23 -11.96
N PHE A 334 -0.26 23.44 -12.75
CA PHE A 334 -1.19 23.89 -13.76
C PHE A 334 -2.57 23.37 -13.41
N ILE A 335 -3.57 24.25 -13.33
CA ILE A 335 -4.96 23.88 -13.12
C ILE A 335 -5.70 24.31 -14.36
N ASP A 336 -6.10 23.35 -15.18
CA ASP A 336 -6.85 23.59 -16.42
C ASP A 336 -8.31 23.20 -16.22
N ASN A 337 -9.20 24.16 -16.44
CA ASN A 337 -10.63 23.90 -16.47
C ASN A 337 -11.13 24.11 -17.90
N THR A 338 -11.28 23.00 -18.61
CA THR A 338 -11.73 22.98 -20.01
C THR A 338 -13.25 22.97 -20.19
N ALA A 339 -14.01 23.17 -19.10
CA ALA A 339 -15.48 23.19 -19.18
C ALA A 339 -15.99 24.33 -20.06
N ALA A 340 -16.84 24.04 -21.01
CA ALA A 340 -17.39 25.01 -21.97
C ALA A 340 -18.39 25.99 -21.32
N SER A 341 -18.89 25.73 -20.13
CA SER A 341 -19.83 26.56 -19.38
C SER A 341 -19.47 26.56 -17.89
N ASN A 342 -19.54 27.75 -17.27
CA ASN A 342 -19.26 27.97 -15.83
C ASN A 342 -17.91 27.43 -15.35
N PRO A 343 -16.77 27.84 -15.92
CA PRO A 343 -15.46 27.41 -15.46
C PRO A 343 -15.12 28.10 -14.14
N TYR A 344 -15.17 27.34 -13.05
CA TYR A 344 -14.67 27.80 -11.74
C TYR A 344 -13.17 27.48 -11.63
N GLY A 345 -12.36 28.45 -11.20
CA GLY A 345 -10.95 28.26 -10.86
C GLY A 345 -10.77 27.57 -9.49
N PRO A 346 -9.53 27.38 -9.03
CA PRO A 346 -9.25 26.84 -7.72
C PRO A 346 -9.80 27.77 -6.62
N ALA A 347 -10.58 27.21 -5.68
CA ALA A 347 -11.02 27.92 -4.50
C ALA A 347 -10.04 27.70 -3.35
N ILE A 348 -9.55 28.79 -2.74
CA ILE A 348 -8.76 28.75 -1.49
C ILE A 348 -9.69 29.21 -0.38
N ARG A 349 -9.97 28.32 0.60
CA ARG A 349 -10.90 28.59 1.70
C ARG A 349 -10.18 28.41 3.04
N PHE A 350 -10.41 29.30 3.98
CA PHE A 350 -10.15 29.10 5.40
C PHE A 350 -11.44 28.62 6.09
N THR A 351 -11.40 27.47 6.75
CA THR A 351 -12.57 26.85 7.40
C THR A 351 -12.60 27.01 8.91
N ALA A 352 -11.51 27.46 9.51
CA ALA A 352 -11.43 27.68 10.95
C ALA A 352 -10.99 29.12 11.23
N ASN A 353 -11.81 29.87 11.98
CA ASN A 353 -11.60 31.27 12.35
C ASN A 353 -11.44 32.17 11.12
N ASP A 354 -12.48 32.86 10.73
CA ASP A 354 -12.45 33.81 9.61
C ASP A 354 -11.34 34.88 9.83
N PRO A 355 -10.17 34.71 9.19
CA PRO A 355 -9.05 35.60 9.47
C PRO A 355 -9.14 36.84 8.60
N ASN A 356 -9.89 37.84 9.04
CA ASN A 356 -9.92 39.14 8.38
C ASN A 356 -8.74 40.01 8.85
N ASP A 357 -7.51 39.60 8.51
CA ASP A 357 -6.29 40.29 8.95
C ASP A 357 -5.18 40.32 7.88
N THR A 358 -4.10 41.03 8.16
CA THR A 358 -2.90 41.15 7.31
C THR A 358 -1.78 40.20 7.75
N THR A 359 -2.02 39.26 8.65
CA THR A 359 -1.03 38.28 9.11
C THR A 359 -1.14 36.96 8.38
N ARG A 360 -2.30 36.66 7.78
CA ARG A 360 -2.58 35.46 7.00
C ARG A 360 -2.84 35.81 5.53
N TYR A 361 -2.49 34.92 4.63
CA TYR A 361 -2.59 35.15 3.20
C TYR A 361 -3.11 33.93 2.45
N PHE A 362 -3.89 34.17 1.38
CA PHE A 362 -4.34 33.15 0.44
C PHE A 362 -3.26 32.74 -0.56
N LEU A 363 -2.47 33.71 -1.00
CA LEU A 363 -1.41 33.49 -1.96
C LEU A 363 -0.16 34.29 -1.54
N LYS A 364 0.98 33.61 -1.54
CA LYS A 364 2.30 34.21 -1.36
C LYS A 364 3.17 33.91 -2.57
N GLY A 365 3.70 34.91 -3.22
CA GLY A 365 4.73 34.81 -4.24
C GLY A 365 6.09 35.16 -3.63
N GLU A 366 7.06 34.26 -3.72
CA GLU A 366 8.41 34.43 -3.20
C GLU A 366 9.46 34.14 -4.28
N GLY A 367 10.53 34.89 -4.32
CA GLY A 367 11.66 34.65 -5.19
C GLY A 367 12.96 35.00 -4.49
N ASN A 368 13.95 34.07 -4.47
CA ASN A 368 15.24 34.20 -3.78
C ASN A 368 15.12 34.61 -2.30
N GLY A 369 14.21 33.97 -1.55
CA GLY A 369 13.98 34.27 -0.15
C GLY A 369 13.33 35.64 0.13
N THR A 370 12.91 36.35 -0.92
CA THR A 370 12.23 37.66 -0.82
C THR A 370 10.76 37.51 -1.18
N ASN A 371 9.87 37.95 -0.31
CA ASN A 371 8.44 38.00 -0.59
C ASN A 371 8.16 39.06 -1.69
N ARG A 372 7.45 38.67 -2.76
CA ARG A 372 7.18 39.49 -3.92
C ARG A 372 5.72 39.91 -4.03
N LEU A 373 4.80 39.05 -3.58
CA LEU A 373 3.37 39.24 -3.65
C LEU A 373 2.70 38.57 -2.45
N PHE A 374 1.74 39.28 -1.87
CA PHE A 374 0.77 38.68 -0.94
C PHE A 374 -0.65 39.02 -1.38
N ILE A 375 -1.56 38.03 -1.31
CA ILE A 375 -3.00 38.28 -1.28
C ILE A 375 -3.44 37.82 0.13
N TYR A 376 -3.74 38.79 0.97
CA TYR A 376 -4.10 38.54 2.38
C TYR A 376 -5.53 38.00 2.54
N SER A 377 -5.82 37.42 3.66
CA SER A 377 -7.15 36.89 3.99
C SER A 377 -8.24 37.98 4.07
N ASN A 378 -7.90 39.20 4.34
CA ASN A 378 -8.79 40.37 4.32
C ASN A 378 -9.00 40.97 2.90
N GLY A 379 -8.49 40.36 1.85
CA GLY A 379 -8.58 40.81 0.46
C GLY A 379 -7.53 41.85 0.06
N ASN A 380 -6.68 42.32 0.96
CA ASN A 380 -5.60 43.22 0.62
C ASN A 380 -4.52 42.54 -0.24
N ILE A 381 -4.00 43.26 -1.21
CA ILE A 381 -2.90 42.79 -2.06
C ILE A 381 -1.71 43.70 -1.86
N THR A 382 -0.55 43.13 -1.54
CA THR A 382 0.73 43.85 -1.51
C THR A 382 1.75 43.21 -2.42
N ASN A 383 2.54 44.05 -3.11
CA ASN A 383 3.68 43.59 -3.90
C ASN A 383 4.89 44.51 -3.67
N THR A 384 6.11 44.02 -3.94
CA THR A 384 7.35 44.77 -3.70
C THR A 384 7.51 45.97 -4.58
N ASN A 385 6.85 46.03 -5.73
CA ASN A 385 7.03 47.09 -6.74
C ASN A 385 5.90 48.12 -6.67
N ASN A 386 4.88 47.89 -5.82
CA ASN A 386 3.68 48.72 -5.71
C ASN A 386 3.07 49.08 -7.11
N SER A 387 3.13 48.12 -8.04
CA SER A 387 2.73 48.28 -9.43
C SER A 387 1.74 47.20 -9.84
N TYR A 388 0.61 47.63 -10.34
CA TYR A 388 -0.42 46.79 -10.97
C TYR A 388 -0.54 47.24 -12.42
N GLY A 389 0.20 46.60 -13.34
CA GLY A 389 0.16 46.90 -14.76
C GLY A 389 -1.03 46.26 -15.46
N ALA A 390 -1.80 47.04 -16.20
CA ALA A 390 -2.73 46.50 -17.18
C ALA A 390 -2.07 46.46 -18.57
N ILE A 391 -2.38 45.45 -19.37
CA ILE A 391 -1.95 45.38 -20.77
C ILE A 391 -2.63 46.52 -21.51
N SER A 392 -1.85 47.50 -22.05
CA SER A 392 -2.36 48.70 -22.69
C SER A 392 -1.72 48.98 -24.06
N ASP A 393 -1.28 47.91 -24.75
CA ASP A 393 -0.67 48.00 -26.08
C ASP A 393 -1.73 48.34 -27.14
N VAL A 394 -1.43 49.34 -28.02
CA VAL A 394 -2.32 49.78 -29.10
C VAL A 394 -2.70 48.65 -30.06
N LYS A 395 -1.83 47.65 -30.26
CA LYS A 395 -2.11 46.50 -31.12
C LYS A 395 -3.25 45.59 -30.62
N LEU A 396 -3.65 45.76 -29.36
CA LEU A 396 -4.72 44.97 -28.69
C LEU A 396 -5.99 45.81 -28.50
N LYS A 397 -6.00 47.06 -29.01
CA LYS A 397 -7.13 47.99 -28.85
C LYS A 397 -7.64 48.43 -30.22
N GLU A 398 -8.94 48.56 -30.35
CA GLU A 398 -9.62 49.07 -31.52
C GLU A 398 -10.58 50.21 -31.14
N ASN A 399 -11.03 50.97 -32.12
CA ASN A 399 -12.00 52.07 -31.93
C ASN A 399 -11.52 53.12 -30.89
N ILE A 400 -10.22 53.47 -30.93
CA ILE A 400 -9.61 54.41 -30.00
C ILE A 400 -10.09 55.81 -30.35
N ILE A 401 -10.85 56.43 -29.45
CA ILE A 401 -11.33 57.85 -29.58
C ILE A 401 -11.06 58.57 -28.26
N ASP A 402 -11.02 59.88 -28.33
CA ASP A 402 -10.88 60.73 -27.16
C ASP A 402 -12.09 60.56 -26.22
N ALA A 403 -11.83 60.49 -24.91
CA ALA A 403 -12.90 60.48 -23.92
C ALA A 403 -13.65 61.82 -23.89
N SER A 404 -14.97 61.78 -23.86
CA SER A 404 -15.83 62.91 -23.58
C SER A 404 -15.51 63.57 -22.23
N SER A 405 -16.03 64.76 -21.96
CA SER A 405 -15.89 65.41 -20.64
C SER A 405 -16.35 64.51 -19.52
N GLN A 406 -15.55 64.47 -18.45
CA GLN A 406 -15.84 63.71 -17.23
C GLN A 406 -16.03 64.63 -16.01
N TRP A 407 -16.07 65.94 -16.25
CA TRP A 407 -16.15 66.97 -15.22
C TRP A 407 -17.40 66.83 -14.35
N ASP A 408 -18.55 66.73 -14.97
CA ASP A 408 -19.83 66.71 -14.27
C ASP A 408 -20.01 65.39 -13.54
N ASP A 409 -19.52 64.26 -14.10
CA ASP A 409 -19.51 62.93 -13.45
C ASP A 409 -18.71 62.97 -12.14
N ILE A 410 -17.47 63.48 -12.18
CA ILE A 410 -16.60 63.53 -10.98
C ILE A 410 -17.15 64.53 -9.94
N LYS A 411 -17.74 65.66 -10.39
CA LYS A 411 -18.37 66.67 -9.53
C LYS A 411 -19.60 66.11 -8.80
N ALA A 412 -20.34 65.17 -9.38
CA ALA A 412 -21.52 64.58 -8.80
C ALA A 412 -21.20 63.55 -7.72
N LEU A 413 -19.94 63.05 -7.63
CA LEU A 413 -19.56 62.06 -6.65
C LEU A 413 -19.40 62.64 -5.26
N THR A 414 -19.85 61.88 -4.25
CA THR A 414 -19.56 62.13 -2.83
C THR A 414 -18.54 61.12 -2.33
N VAL A 415 -17.39 61.62 -1.89
CA VAL A 415 -16.39 60.75 -1.22
C VAL A 415 -16.77 60.59 0.22
N ARG A 416 -16.90 59.36 0.67
CA ARG A 416 -17.33 58.98 2.04
C ARG A 416 -16.17 58.44 2.85
N LYS A 417 -16.20 58.63 4.14
CA LYS A 417 -15.39 57.96 5.12
C LYS A 417 -16.27 56.89 5.78
N TYR A 418 -15.83 55.61 5.75
CA TYR A 418 -16.63 54.50 6.24
C TYR A 418 -15.74 53.39 6.82
N SER A 419 -16.34 52.42 7.57
CA SER A 419 -15.79 51.15 7.94
C SER A 419 -16.74 50.03 7.45
N LEU A 420 -16.20 48.82 7.22
CA LEU A 420 -17.05 47.68 6.87
C LEU A 420 -17.74 47.15 8.13
N LYS A 421 -18.97 46.64 7.99
CA LYS A 421 -19.74 46.06 9.14
C LYS A 421 -19.04 44.87 9.80
N ALA A 422 -18.15 44.18 9.04
CA ALA A 422 -17.38 43.04 9.51
C ALA A 422 -16.04 43.46 10.18
N ASP A 423 -15.68 44.75 10.16
CA ASP A 423 -14.43 45.22 10.75
C ASP A 423 -14.51 45.32 12.25
N ASN A 424 -13.36 45.12 12.94
CA ASN A 424 -13.26 45.40 14.36
C ASN A 424 -13.45 46.91 14.66
N LEU A 425 -13.95 47.24 15.85
CA LEU A 425 -14.19 48.65 16.28
C LEU A 425 -12.98 49.57 16.14
N ASP A 426 -11.74 49.00 16.17
CA ASP A 426 -10.48 49.74 16.02
C ASP A 426 -9.93 49.79 14.61
N ALA A 427 -10.67 49.28 13.59
CA ALA A 427 -10.22 49.29 12.20
C ALA A 427 -10.17 50.74 11.66
N PRO A 428 -9.13 51.13 10.91
CA PRO A 428 -9.03 52.47 10.35
C PRO A 428 -10.16 52.69 9.33
N ASN A 429 -10.78 53.88 9.41
CA ASN A 429 -11.79 54.23 8.43
C ASN A 429 -11.17 54.34 7.01
N MET A 430 -11.90 53.83 6.05
CA MET A 430 -11.58 53.89 4.63
C MET A 430 -12.19 55.12 3.99
N LEU A 431 -11.56 55.62 2.89
CA LEU A 431 -12.12 56.62 2.01
C LEU A 431 -12.54 55.94 0.72
N GLY A 432 -13.73 56.24 0.25
CA GLY A 432 -14.23 55.69 -0.99
C GLY A 432 -15.59 56.27 -1.39
N VAL A 433 -16.22 55.68 -2.38
CA VAL A 433 -17.57 56.02 -2.84
C VAL A 433 -18.51 54.87 -2.54
N ILE A 434 -19.79 55.16 -2.37
CA ILE A 434 -20.82 54.13 -2.16
C ILE A 434 -21.42 53.77 -3.50
N ALA A 435 -21.50 52.48 -3.84
CA ALA A 435 -21.94 51.98 -5.14
C ALA A 435 -23.33 52.52 -5.54
N GLN A 436 -24.27 52.57 -4.61
CA GLN A 436 -25.61 53.10 -4.84
C GLN A 436 -25.61 54.61 -5.14
N GLU A 437 -24.70 55.37 -4.50
CA GLU A 437 -24.53 56.83 -4.78
C GLU A 437 -23.90 57.07 -6.16
N VAL A 438 -22.95 56.24 -6.58
CA VAL A 438 -22.35 56.25 -7.91
C VAL A 438 -23.40 55.96 -8.98
N GLU A 439 -24.26 54.98 -8.76
CA GLU A 439 -25.35 54.63 -9.65
C GLU A 439 -26.39 55.76 -9.73
N ALA A 440 -26.78 56.35 -8.60
CA ALA A 440 -27.71 57.51 -8.55
C ALA A 440 -27.13 58.74 -9.21
N ALA A 441 -25.82 58.90 -9.28
CA ALA A 441 -25.12 59.95 -10.03
C ALA A 441 -25.08 59.70 -11.54
N GLY A 442 -25.76 58.68 -12.05
CA GLY A 442 -25.81 58.37 -13.49
C GLY A 442 -24.67 57.49 -14.02
N MET A 443 -23.79 57.00 -13.14
CA MET A 443 -22.61 56.22 -13.49
C MET A 443 -22.79 54.70 -13.25
N GLY A 444 -24.00 54.16 -13.51
CA GLY A 444 -24.31 52.72 -13.33
C GLY A 444 -23.38 51.78 -14.09
N GLY A 445 -22.77 52.23 -15.20
CA GLY A 445 -21.76 51.45 -15.93
C GLY A 445 -20.46 51.17 -15.15
N LEU A 446 -20.25 51.81 -13.99
CA LEU A 446 -19.13 51.52 -13.08
C LEU A 446 -19.45 50.48 -12.04
N ILE A 447 -20.69 50.02 -12.01
CA ILE A 447 -21.16 49.11 -10.96
C ILE A 447 -21.17 47.69 -11.49
N TYR A 448 -20.58 46.78 -10.71
CA TYR A 448 -20.69 45.34 -10.87
C TYR A 448 -21.57 44.78 -9.74
N GLU A 449 -22.39 43.82 -10.08
CA GLU A 449 -23.23 43.10 -9.12
C GLU A 449 -22.74 41.64 -9.01
N SER A 450 -22.58 41.17 -7.79
CA SER A 450 -22.27 39.78 -7.50
C SER A 450 -23.40 39.18 -6.68
N PRO A 451 -23.95 38.01 -7.04
CA PRO A 451 -24.95 37.32 -6.20
C PRO A 451 -24.40 37.06 -4.80
N ASP A 452 -25.23 37.29 -3.78
CA ASP A 452 -24.88 36.91 -2.41
C ASP A 452 -25.19 35.43 -2.25
N MET A 453 -24.23 34.67 -1.73
CA MET A 453 -24.31 33.23 -1.54
C MET A 453 -24.29 32.89 -0.04
N ASP A 454 -25.01 31.82 0.37
CA ASP A 454 -24.87 31.27 1.71
C ASP A 454 -23.62 30.41 1.86
N SER A 455 -23.41 29.83 3.04
CA SER A 455 -22.26 28.94 3.32
C SER A 455 -22.27 27.65 2.51
N GLU A 456 -23.41 27.29 1.92
CA GLU A 456 -23.60 26.10 1.08
C GLU A 456 -23.58 26.43 -0.42
N HIS A 457 -23.29 27.71 -0.78
CA HIS A 457 -23.27 28.23 -2.16
C HIS A 457 -24.63 28.31 -2.84
N ASN A 458 -25.71 28.40 -2.08
CA ASN A 458 -27.02 28.72 -2.66
C ASN A 458 -27.17 30.23 -2.80
N ASP A 459 -27.76 30.70 -3.91
CA ASP A 459 -28.05 32.10 -4.16
C ASP A 459 -29.14 32.60 -3.18
N LEU A 460 -28.81 33.65 -2.42
CA LEU A 460 -29.71 34.27 -1.46
C LEU A 460 -30.76 35.21 -2.12
N GLY A 461 -30.72 35.38 -3.45
CA GLY A 461 -31.61 36.26 -4.18
C GLY A 461 -31.34 37.75 -3.94
N THR A 462 -30.20 38.09 -3.34
CA THR A 462 -29.70 39.45 -3.16
C THR A 462 -28.37 39.63 -3.85
N VAL A 463 -27.94 40.87 -4.07
CA VAL A 463 -26.68 41.18 -4.72
C VAL A 463 -25.85 42.20 -3.95
N THR A 464 -24.53 41.98 -3.92
CA THR A 464 -23.58 42.95 -3.43
C THR A 464 -23.03 43.76 -4.60
N LYS A 465 -23.16 45.12 -4.53
CA LYS A 465 -22.67 46.05 -5.52
C LYS A 465 -21.23 46.46 -5.28
N GLN A 466 -20.44 46.49 -6.33
CA GLN A 466 -19.03 46.87 -6.32
C GLN A 466 -18.75 48.01 -7.32
N VAL A 467 -17.78 48.87 -7.04
CA VAL A 467 -17.40 49.97 -7.93
C VAL A 467 -16.10 49.65 -8.68
N ASN A 468 -16.08 49.84 -9.98
CA ASN A 468 -14.86 49.74 -10.77
C ASN A 468 -13.98 50.98 -10.58
N TYR A 469 -13.14 50.96 -9.58
CA TYR A 469 -12.23 52.08 -9.27
C TYR A 469 -11.23 52.37 -10.38
N SER A 470 -10.83 51.41 -11.20
CA SER A 470 -9.90 51.62 -12.33
C SER A 470 -10.48 52.61 -13.35
N ILE A 471 -11.75 52.45 -13.69
CA ILE A 471 -12.44 53.39 -14.60
C ILE A 471 -12.68 54.71 -13.90
N LEU A 472 -13.08 54.71 -12.63
CA LEU A 472 -13.30 55.91 -11.84
C LEU A 472 -12.03 56.78 -11.76
N TYR A 473 -10.85 56.18 -11.58
CA TYR A 473 -9.59 56.90 -11.59
C TYR A 473 -9.31 57.56 -12.96
N MET A 474 -9.60 56.87 -14.08
CA MET A 474 -9.42 57.47 -15.40
C MET A 474 -10.39 58.62 -15.66
N LYS A 475 -11.64 58.55 -15.17
CA LYS A 475 -12.56 59.68 -15.18
C LYS A 475 -12.02 60.85 -14.37
N ALA A 476 -11.44 60.61 -13.20
CA ALA A 476 -10.83 61.65 -12.37
C ALA A 476 -9.60 62.31 -13.09
N VAL A 477 -8.75 61.49 -13.74
CA VAL A 477 -7.63 62.00 -14.53
C VAL A 477 -8.12 62.92 -15.68
N LYS A 478 -9.18 62.52 -16.42
CA LYS A 478 -9.75 63.33 -17.51
C LYS A 478 -10.33 64.63 -16.98
N ALA A 479 -11.10 64.62 -15.89
CA ALA A 479 -11.63 65.79 -15.24
C ALA A 479 -10.51 66.75 -14.74
N LEU A 480 -9.40 66.21 -14.24
CA LEU A 480 -8.23 67.02 -13.87
C LEU A 480 -7.57 67.69 -15.05
N GLN A 481 -7.42 66.99 -16.22
CA GLN A 481 -6.92 67.55 -17.45
C GLN A 481 -7.82 68.70 -17.90
N GLU A 482 -9.13 68.55 -17.82
CA GLU A 482 -10.10 69.62 -18.14
C GLU A 482 -9.97 70.80 -17.17
N ALA A 483 -9.73 70.57 -15.87
CA ALA A 483 -9.46 71.61 -14.89
C ALA A 483 -8.19 72.46 -15.26
N ILE A 484 -7.10 71.74 -15.62
CA ILE A 484 -5.84 72.29 -16.00
C ILE A 484 -6.07 73.26 -17.22
N ASN A 485 -6.70 72.74 -18.27
CA ASN A 485 -7.00 73.56 -19.48
C ASN A 485 -7.86 74.78 -19.15
N ARG A 486 -8.82 74.66 -18.23
CA ARG A 486 -9.63 75.80 -17.79
C ARG A 486 -8.81 76.88 -17.02
N ILE A 487 -7.91 76.40 -16.15
CA ILE A 487 -7.00 77.27 -15.37
C ILE A 487 -6.08 78.00 -16.34
N GLU A 488 -5.42 77.37 -17.29
CA GLU A 488 -4.56 77.99 -18.31
C GLU A 488 -5.29 79.01 -19.14
N SER A 489 -6.55 78.74 -19.55
CA SER A 489 -7.39 79.67 -20.25
C SER A 489 -7.77 80.90 -19.40
N LEU A 490 -8.01 80.68 -18.09
CA LEU A 490 -8.28 81.80 -17.17
C LEU A 490 -7.05 82.64 -16.89
N GLU A 491 -5.87 82.05 -16.76
CA GLU A 491 -4.59 82.75 -16.62
C GLU A 491 -4.28 83.59 -17.83
N THR A 492 -4.49 83.07 -19.06
CA THR A 492 -4.35 83.81 -20.29
C THR A 492 -5.28 85.04 -20.33
N ARG A 493 -6.56 84.84 -19.97
CA ARG A 493 -7.53 85.91 -19.90
C ARG A 493 -7.22 86.98 -18.84
N ILE A 494 -6.67 86.56 -17.70
CA ILE A 494 -6.21 87.49 -16.66
C ILE A 494 -5.05 88.31 -17.19
N THR A 495 -4.07 87.72 -17.84
CA THR A 495 -2.92 88.36 -18.44
C THR A 495 -3.37 89.38 -19.53
N GLU A 496 -4.37 89.05 -20.36
CA GLU A 496 -4.96 89.92 -21.33
C GLU A 496 -5.74 91.13 -20.74
N LEU A 497 -6.24 91.00 -19.49
CA LEU A 497 -6.96 92.07 -18.79
C LEU A 497 -6.04 92.97 -17.97
N GLU A 498 -4.82 92.49 -17.63
CA GLU A 498 -3.83 93.23 -16.85
C GLU A 498 -2.83 94.07 -17.77
N GLY A 499 -2.79 93.72 -19.07
CA GLY A 499 -1.95 94.40 -20.09
C GLY A 499 -2.74 95.45 -20.86
#